data_ab93c8e96d28e6aac10b14fa23078dd5
#
_entry.id   ab93c8e96d28e6aac10b14fa23078dd5
#
_cell.length_a   1.000
_cell.length_b   1.000
_cell.length_c   1.000
_cell.angle_alpha   90.00
_cell.angle_beta   90.00
_cell.angle_gamma   90.00
#
_symmetry.space_group_name_H-M   'P 1'
#
loop_
_entity.id
_entity.type
_entity.pdbx_description
1 polymer ?
#
loop_
_entity_poly.entity_id
_entity_poly.type
_entity_poly.pdbx_seq_one_letter_code
_entity_poly.pdbx_strand_id
1 'polypeptide(L)'
;MTRLSLDAIKIISTIKSTGSFSMAAEALHKTPSAISYRVSNIESKLCVKLFHRNGPMITLTDEGEFLLQEGSWILNAVQDLESRVRNIPKMDNNIRIVVDKFFPLETLTQDIRDYIQHSPNANISVQREALNGTWDALKNNRADLVIAIGQIPDSVQAKTLMLGKLNFVLCVSPSHPFAAQRKAVCKKQRLNDIVVVIADSSHELPKRNHGTLPLQRQLVVCDVESKLALLKRGIGHAFLPPALIEKELASGELVTVPVEMQKGDEMIWLAWHPASKGAGFSWWHERLTRKSDVFSLMGREVVRDGGYPWCNN
;
A
#
# COMPACT_ATOMS: atom_id res chain seq x y z
N MET A 1 -3.78 -24.13 -20.59
CA MET A 1 -2.54 -24.50 -19.85
C MET A 1 -1.60 -23.31 -19.88
N THR A 2 -1.09 -22.89 -18.73
CA THR A 2 -0.07 -21.82 -18.62
C THR A 2 1.23 -22.25 -19.31
N ARG A 3 1.81 -21.36 -20.12
CA ARG A 3 3.07 -21.63 -20.84
C ARG A 3 4.30 -21.49 -19.95
N LEU A 4 4.16 -20.81 -18.81
CA LEU A 4 5.21 -20.51 -17.85
C LEU A 4 5.00 -21.34 -16.57
N SER A 5 6.08 -21.91 -16.03
CA SER A 5 6.10 -22.63 -14.75
C SER A 5 6.93 -21.88 -13.70
N LEU A 6 6.70 -22.17 -12.42
CA LEU A 6 7.50 -21.59 -11.33
C LEU A 6 8.99 -21.95 -11.45
N ASP A 7 9.31 -23.19 -11.89
CA ASP A 7 10.69 -23.62 -12.16
C ASP A 7 11.34 -22.77 -13.26
N ALA A 8 10.56 -22.32 -14.27
CA ALA A 8 11.05 -21.42 -15.30
C ALA A 8 11.47 -20.06 -14.74
N ILE A 9 10.65 -19.45 -13.90
CA ILE A 9 10.95 -18.15 -13.28
C ILE A 9 12.18 -18.29 -12.37
N LYS A 10 12.26 -19.38 -11.58
CA LYS A 10 13.40 -19.67 -10.70
C LYS A 10 14.70 -19.82 -11.48
N ILE A 11 14.68 -20.52 -12.62
CA ILE A 11 15.87 -20.69 -13.48
C ILE A 11 16.35 -19.33 -13.98
N ILE A 12 15.44 -18.49 -14.51
CA ILE A 12 15.79 -17.17 -15.06
C ILE A 12 16.35 -16.27 -13.95
N SER A 13 15.74 -16.26 -12.76
CA SER A 13 16.21 -15.53 -11.59
C SER A 13 17.62 -15.97 -11.17
N THR A 14 17.88 -17.28 -11.14
CA THR A 14 19.18 -17.82 -10.76
C THR A 14 20.26 -17.49 -11.80
N ILE A 15 19.94 -17.53 -13.10
CA ILE A 15 20.91 -17.12 -14.15
C ILE A 15 21.26 -15.64 -14.00
N LYS A 16 20.26 -14.77 -13.73
CA LYS A 16 20.50 -13.33 -13.49
C LYS A 16 21.42 -13.12 -12.30
N SER A 17 21.16 -13.78 -11.17
CA SER A 17 21.92 -13.60 -9.92
C SER A 17 23.34 -14.14 -10.00
N THR A 18 23.57 -15.23 -10.75
CA THR A 18 24.88 -15.87 -10.91
C THR A 18 25.67 -15.35 -12.11
N GLY A 19 25.02 -14.67 -13.05
CA GLY A 19 25.64 -14.12 -14.26
C GLY A 19 26.06 -15.16 -15.30
N SER A 20 25.81 -16.46 -15.06
CA SER A 20 26.21 -17.52 -16.00
C SER A 20 25.31 -18.75 -15.93
N PHE A 21 25.11 -19.40 -17.10
CA PHE A 21 24.36 -20.66 -17.19
C PHE A 21 25.04 -21.81 -16.42
N SER A 22 26.34 -21.82 -16.36
CA SER A 22 27.11 -22.86 -15.66
C SER A 22 26.98 -22.71 -14.14
N MET A 23 27.13 -21.51 -13.61
CA MET A 23 26.95 -21.25 -12.18
C MET A 23 25.51 -21.45 -11.74
N ALA A 24 24.54 -21.07 -12.58
CA ALA A 24 23.11 -21.31 -12.32
C ALA A 24 22.81 -22.82 -12.31
N ALA A 25 23.46 -23.60 -13.19
CA ALA A 25 23.29 -25.06 -13.22
C ALA A 25 23.81 -25.68 -11.93
N GLU A 26 24.99 -25.28 -11.46
CA GLU A 26 25.56 -25.71 -10.18
C GLU A 26 24.63 -25.36 -9.01
N ALA A 27 24.18 -24.10 -8.91
CA ALA A 27 23.27 -23.64 -7.86
C ALA A 27 21.90 -24.37 -7.85
N LEU A 28 21.47 -24.85 -9.01
CA LEU A 28 20.20 -25.60 -9.16
C LEU A 28 20.38 -27.11 -9.19
N HIS A 29 21.60 -27.62 -8.98
CA HIS A 29 21.97 -29.05 -9.07
C HIS A 29 21.53 -29.69 -10.40
N LYS A 30 21.80 -28.99 -11.52
CA LYS A 30 21.46 -29.40 -12.89
C LYS A 30 22.71 -29.30 -13.78
N THR A 31 22.64 -29.85 -14.98
CA THR A 31 23.70 -29.68 -15.98
C THR A 31 23.50 -28.36 -16.76
N PRO A 32 24.61 -27.73 -17.23
CA PRO A 32 24.49 -26.51 -18.06
C PRO A 32 23.63 -26.70 -19.32
N SER A 33 23.74 -27.89 -19.94
CA SER A 33 22.91 -28.24 -21.10
C SER A 33 21.42 -28.31 -20.78
N ALA A 34 21.07 -28.85 -19.61
CA ALA A 34 19.68 -28.90 -19.17
C ALA A 34 19.10 -27.51 -18.90
N ILE A 35 19.86 -26.59 -18.28
CA ILE A 35 19.46 -25.20 -18.07
C ILE A 35 19.31 -24.49 -19.41
N SER A 36 20.29 -24.61 -20.33
CA SER A 36 20.22 -23.99 -21.66
C SER A 36 19.00 -24.47 -22.47
N TYR A 37 18.73 -25.78 -22.45
CA TYR A 37 17.56 -26.37 -23.10
C TYR A 37 16.24 -25.82 -22.52
N ARG A 38 16.15 -25.74 -21.18
CA ARG A 38 14.94 -25.20 -20.52
C ARG A 38 14.71 -23.74 -20.85
N VAL A 39 15.76 -22.90 -20.85
CA VAL A 39 15.63 -21.49 -21.25
C VAL A 39 15.18 -21.38 -22.71
N SER A 40 15.79 -22.14 -23.62
CA SER A 40 15.37 -22.15 -25.04
C SER A 40 13.91 -22.58 -25.23
N ASN A 41 13.44 -23.55 -24.45
CA ASN A 41 12.05 -24.01 -24.48
C ASN A 41 11.08 -22.91 -23.95
N ILE A 42 11.49 -22.17 -22.88
CA ILE A 42 10.69 -21.06 -22.35
C ILE A 42 10.60 -19.94 -23.40
N GLU A 43 11.74 -19.52 -23.96
CA GLU A 43 11.81 -18.51 -25.03
C GLU A 43 10.93 -18.89 -26.23
N SER A 44 11.01 -20.16 -26.66
CA SER A 44 10.19 -20.67 -27.78
C SER A 44 8.69 -20.63 -27.47
N LYS A 45 8.29 -21.01 -26.24
CA LYS A 45 6.88 -21.01 -25.83
C LYS A 45 6.30 -19.59 -25.69
N LEU A 46 7.13 -18.64 -25.25
CA LEU A 46 6.74 -17.25 -25.09
C LEU A 46 6.91 -16.45 -26.39
N CYS A 47 7.62 -17.01 -27.39
CA CYS A 47 8.00 -16.35 -28.66
C CYS A 47 8.83 -15.08 -28.46
N VAL A 48 9.66 -15.02 -27.38
CA VAL A 48 10.56 -13.88 -27.07
C VAL A 48 11.93 -14.40 -26.66
N LYS A 49 12.95 -13.56 -26.76
CA LYS A 49 14.25 -13.80 -26.15
C LYS A 49 14.29 -13.20 -24.77
N LEU A 50 14.84 -13.94 -23.79
CA LEU A 50 14.95 -13.51 -22.41
C LEU A 50 16.39 -13.11 -22.05
N PHE A 51 17.37 -13.55 -22.81
CA PHE A 51 18.79 -13.26 -22.59
C PHE A 51 19.49 -12.79 -23.85
N HIS A 52 20.33 -11.77 -23.71
CA HIS A 52 21.35 -11.42 -24.69
C HIS A 52 22.52 -12.39 -24.56
N ARG A 53 22.91 -13.01 -25.70
CA ARG A 53 24.02 -13.97 -25.77
C ARG A 53 25.29 -13.38 -26.39
N ASN A 54 25.34 -12.05 -26.50
CA ASN A 54 26.42 -11.34 -27.19
C ASN A 54 27.42 -10.85 -26.14
N GLY A 55 28.51 -11.65 -25.94
CA GLY A 55 29.61 -11.26 -25.05
C GLY A 55 29.90 -12.22 -23.92
N PRO A 56 30.90 -11.92 -23.07
CA PRO A 56 31.32 -12.77 -21.96
C PRO A 56 30.36 -12.80 -20.78
N MET A 57 29.45 -11.81 -20.70
CA MET A 57 28.44 -11.72 -19.66
C MET A 57 27.05 -11.92 -20.23
N ILE A 58 26.23 -12.66 -19.49
CA ILE A 58 24.82 -12.90 -19.83
C ILE A 58 23.98 -11.82 -19.17
N THR A 59 23.22 -11.06 -19.99
CA THR A 59 22.29 -10.04 -19.51
C THR A 59 20.88 -10.37 -19.96
N LEU A 60 19.88 -9.91 -19.21
CA LEU A 60 18.49 -10.04 -19.61
C LEU A 60 18.14 -9.07 -20.73
N THR A 61 17.17 -9.45 -21.56
CA THR A 61 16.45 -8.55 -22.45
C THR A 61 15.38 -7.77 -21.66
N ASP A 62 14.76 -6.77 -22.27
CA ASP A 62 13.63 -6.02 -21.64
C ASP A 62 12.50 -6.97 -21.28
N GLU A 63 12.18 -7.96 -22.13
CA GLU A 63 11.19 -9.00 -21.85
C GLU A 63 11.63 -9.91 -20.69
N GLY A 64 12.94 -10.20 -20.58
CA GLY A 64 13.51 -10.96 -19.46
C GLY A 64 13.42 -10.21 -18.13
N GLU A 65 13.74 -8.92 -18.12
CA GLU A 65 13.61 -8.06 -16.94
C GLU A 65 12.13 -7.93 -16.51
N PHE A 66 11.23 -7.70 -17.46
CA PHE A 66 9.79 -7.65 -17.18
C PHE A 66 9.27 -8.97 -16.59
N LEU A 67 9.65 -10.10 -17.20
CA LEU A 67 9.27 -11.43 -16.71
C LEU A 67 9.77 -11.68 -15.29
N LEU A 68 11.00 -11.26 -14.94
CA LEU A 68 11.52 -11.40 -13.60
C LEU A 68 10.83 -10.45 -12.59
N GLN A 69 10.59 -9.22 -12.99
CA GLN A 69 9.90 -8.26 -12.13
C GLN A 69 8.53 -8.78 -11.71
N GLU A 70 7.72 -9.20 -12.69
CA GLU A 70 6.39 -9.75 -12.42
C GLU A 70 6.46 -11.17 -11.83
N GLY A 71 7.43 -11.98 -12.21
CA GLY A 71 7.60 -13.35 -11.75
C GLY A 71 8.11 -13.47 -10.31
N SER A 72 8.87 -12.50 -9.82
CA SER A 72 9.41 -12.50 -8.44
C SER A 72 8.31 -12.51 -7.39
N TRP A 73 7.26 -11.80 -7.64
CA TRP A 73 6.06 -11.78 -6.82
C TRP A 73 5.39 -13.18 -6.71
N ILE A 74 5.27 -13.88 -7.84
CA ILE A 74 4.69 -15.23 -7.87
C ILE A 74 5.55 -16.21 -7.06
N LEU A 75 6.88 -16.14 -7.20
CA LEU A 75 7.81 -16.97 -6.41
C LEU A 75 7.67 -16.68 -4.90
N ASN A 76 7.61 -15.42 -4.51
CA ASN A 76 7.43 -15.03 -3.12
C ASN A 76 6.07 -15.51 -2.57
N ALA A 77 5.01 -15.41 -3.35
CA ALA A 77 3.69 -15.90 -2.95
C ALA A 77 3.67 -17.43 -2.72
N VAL A 78 4.38 -18.18 -3.57
CA VAL A 78 4.50 -19.65 -3.40
C VAL A 78 5.33 -19.99 -2.16
N GLN A 79 6.46 -19.31 -1.92
CA GLN A 79 7.29 -19.50 -0.72
C GLN A 79 6.49 -19.18 0.56
N ASP A 80 5.71 -18.11 0.55
CA ASP A 80 4.82 -17.78 1.67
C ASP A 80 3.76 -18.87 1.90
N LEU A 81 3.16 -19.37 0.82
CA LEU A 81 2.20 -20.48 0.91
C LEU A 81 2.84 -21.74 1.49
N GLU A 82 4.03 -22.14 1.02
CA GLU A 82 4.76 -23.29 1.54
C GLU A 82 5.11 -23.12 3.03
N SER A 83 5.58 -21.94 3.42
CA SER A 83 5.85 -21.59 4.81
C SER A 83 4.61 -21.70 5.68
N ARG A 84 3.48 -21.19 5.20
CA ARG A 84 2.18 -21.26 5.90
C ARG A 84 1.71 -22.71 6.07
N VAL A 85 1.81 -23.52 5.04
CA VAL A 85 1.44 -24.95 5.11
C VAL A 85 2.28 -25.71 6.14
N ARG A 86 3.61 -25.46 6.16
CA ARG A 86 4.51 -26.10 7.14
C ARG A 86 4.25 -25.68 8.59
N ASN A 87 3.70 -24.47 8.79
CA ASN A 87 3.52 -23.87 10.10
C ASN A 87 2.06 -23.84 10.58
N ILE A 88 1.13 -24.47 9.87
CA ILE A 88 -0.30 -24.53 10.25
C ILE A 88 -0.54 -24.85 11.72
N PRO A 89 0.14 -25.82 12.36
CA PRO A 89 -0.07 -26.12 13.78
C PRO A 89 0.45 -25.09 14.77
N LYS A 90 1.37 -24.18 14.33
CA LYS A 90 2.02 -23.15 15.16
C LYS A 90 1.43 -21.76 14.96
N MET A 91 0.46 -21.60 14.03
CA MET A 91 0.01 -20.30 13.55
C MET A 91 -1.24 -19.75 14.27
N ASP A 92 -1.79 -20.45 15.25
CA ASP A 92 -3.06 -20.05 15.86
C ASP A 92 -3.01 -18.65 16.51
N ASN A 93 -1.81 -18.23 16.97
CA ASN A 93 -1.57 -16.90 17.53
C ASN A 93 -0.93 -15.90 16.53
N ASN A 94 -0.50 -16.34 15.35
CA ASN A 94 0.07 -15.40 14.38
C ASN A 94 -1.02 -14.53 13.75
N ILE A 95 -0.67 -13.28 13.43
CA ILE A 95 -1.59 -12.32 12.83
C ILE A 95 -0.91 -11.42 11.82
N ARG A 96 -1.55 -11.21 10.68
CA ARG A 96 -1.14 -10.28 9.63
C ARG A 96 -2.18 -9.18 9.54
N ILE A 97 -1.79 -7.98 9.87
CA ILE A 97 -2.63 -6.78 9.84
C ILE A 97 -2.12 -5.88 8.72
N VAL A 98 -3.02 -5.45 7.86
CA VAL A 98 -2.71 -4.43 6.85
C VAL A 98 -3.51 -3.17 7.16
N VAL A 99 -2.83 -2.03 7.12
CA VAL A 99 -3.39 -0.75 7.52
C VAL A 99 -3.21 0.25 6.38
N ASP A 100 -4.25 1.02 6.06
CA ASP A 100 -4.14 2.09 5.07
C ASP A 100 -3.12 3.15 5.51
N LYS A 101 -2.36 3.70 4.55
CA LYS A 101 -1.32 4.71 4.81
C LYS A 101 -1.85 6.01 5.40
N PHE A 102 -3.12 6.32 5.19
CA PHE A 102 -3.76 7.48 5.82
C PHE A 102 -4.28 7.22 7.24
N PHE A 103 -4.22 5.97 7.71
CA PHE A 103 -4.57 5.65 9.09
C PHE A 103 -3.35 5.85 10.00
N PRO A 104 -3.45 6.59 11.11
CA PRO A 104 -2.33 6.79 12.04
C PRO A 104 -1.97 5.49 12.74
N LEU A 105 -0.79 4.94 12.44
CA LEU A 105 -0.33 3.67 13.04
C LEU A 105 -0.14 3.76 14.55
N GLU A 106 0.16 4.97 15.03
CA GLU A 106 0.36 5.27 16.45
C GLU A 106 -0.81 4.82 17.31
N THR A 107 -2.02 4.82 16.75
CA THR A 107 -3.25 4.39 17.44
C THR A 107 -3.26 2.89 17.78
N LEU A 108 -2.44 2.10 17.09
CA LEU A 108 -2.31 0.64 17.30
C LEU A 108 -1.11 0.25 18.15
N THR A 109 -0.21 1.17 18.48
CA THR A 109 1.06 0.83 19.16
C THR A 109 0.86 0.19 20.52
N GLN A 110 -0.13 0.67 21.29
CA GLN A 110 -0.46 0.06 22.58
C GLN A 110 -1.06 -1.34 22.41
N ASP A 111 -1.90 -1.55 21.39
CA ASP A 111 -2.50 -2.86 21.11
C ASP A 111 -1.45 -3.87 20.67
N ILE A 112 -0.49 -3.43 19.84
CA ILE A 112 0.66 -4.24 19.43
C ILE A 112 1.46 -4.67 20.67
N ARG A 113 1.73 -3.74 21.59
CA ARG A 113 2.43 -4.02 22.84
C ARG A 113 1.68 -5.02 23.70
N ASP A 114 0.38 -4.80 23.91
CA ASP A 114 -0.47 -5.67 24.69
C ASP A 114 -0.52 -7.08 24.09
N TYR A 115 -0.58 -7.18 22.75
CA TYR A 115 -0.60 -8.47 22.05
C TYR A 115 0.72 -9.23 22.18
N ILE A 116 1.85 -8.57 22.08
CA ILE A 116 3.18 -9.18 22.27
C ILE A 116 3.29 -9.75 23.70
N GLN A 117 2.76 -9.06 24.70
CA GLN A 117 2.74 -9.54 26.08
C GLN A 117 1.77 -10.72 26.27
N HIS A 118 0.61 -10.67 25.61
CA HIS A 118 -0.40 -11.73 25.66
C HIS A 118 0.06 -13.01 24.96
N SER A 119 0.78 -12.89 23.87
CA SER A 119 1.21 -14.00 23.01
C SER A 119 2.71 -13.89 22.68
N PRO A 120 3.63 -14.19 23.63
CA PRO A 120 5.06 -13.94 23.44
C PRO A 120 5.71 -14.71 22.28
N ASN A 121 5.11 -15.81 21.85
CA ASN A 121 5.61 -16.68 20.78
C ASN A 121 4.90 -16.44 19.43
N ALA A 122 3.98 -15.46 19.36
CA ALA A 122 3.26 -15.15 18.15
C ALA A 122 4.07 -14.20 17.26
N ASN A 123 4.01 -14.44 15.96
CA ASN A 123 4.47 -13.45 14.98
C ASN A 123 3.35 -12.48 14.65
N ILE A 124 3.64 -11.20 14.77
CA ILE A 124 2.76 -10.13 14.30
C ILE A 124 3.40 -9.42 13.12
N SER A 125 2.66 -9.32 12.02
CA SER A 125 3.05 -8.54 10.86
C SER A 125 2.08 -7.38 10.69
N VAL A 126 2.60 -6.15 10.67
CA VAL A 126 1.82 -4.96 10.37
C VAL A 126 2.42 -4.31 9.12
N GLN A 127 1.64 -4.27 8.05
CA GLN A 127 2.06 -3.71 6.78
C GLN A 127 1.18 -2.50 6.43
N ARG A 128 1.72 -1.57 5.65
CA ARG A 128 0.98 -0.39 5.19
C ARG A 128 0.77 -0.45 3.69
N GLU A 129 -0.48 -0.39 3.30
CA GLU A 129 -0.92 -0.34 1.91
C GLU A 129 -1.68 0.96 1.62
N ALA A 130 -1.80 1.33 0.37
CA ALA A 130 -2.50 2.53 -0.03
C ALA A 130 -3.76 2.21 -0.82
N LEU A 131 -4.86 2.87 -0.48
CA LEU A 131 -6.12 2.86 -1.23
C LEU A 131 -6.66 1.42 -1.44
N ASN A 132 -6.82 0.98 -2.70
CA ASN A 132 -7.27 -0.38 -2.98
C ASN A 132 -6.24 -1.46 -2.63
N GLY A 133 -4.98 -1.11 -2.34
CA GLY A 133 -3.97 -2.05 -1.87
C GLY A 133 -4.33 -2.76 -0.57
N THR A 134 -5.06 -2.10 0.36
CA THR A 134 -5.56 -2.73 1.59
C THR A 134 -6.58 -3.83 1.29
N TRP A 135 -7.52 -3.56 0.38
CA TRP A 135 -8.53 -4.51 -0.06
C TRP A 135 -7.93 -5.66 -0.88
N ASP A 136 -6.94 -5.34 -1.71
CA ASP A 136 -6.18 -6.30 -2.49
C ASP A 136 -5.40 -7.27 -1.59
N ALA A 137 -4.83 -6.77 -0.50
CA ALA A 137 -4.17 -7.61 0.49
C ALA A 137 -5.14 -8.61 1.15
N LEU A 138 -6.37 -8.19 1.45
CA LEU A 138 -7.40 -9.07 1.99
C LEU A 138 -7.87 -10.09 0.96
N LYS A 139 -8.22 -9.64 -0.24
CA LYS A 139 -8.67 -10.48 -1.36
C LYS A 139 -7.68 -11.61 -1.66
N ASN A 140 -6.38 -11.28 -1.67
CA ASN A 140 -5.29 -12.20 -2.00
C ASN A 140 -4.70 -12.92 -0.76
N ASN A 141 -5.43 -12.91 0.35
CA ASN A 141 -5.04 -13.64 1.57
C ASN A 141 -3.66 -13.24 2.12
N ARG A 142 -3.21 -11.99 1.83
CA ARG A 142 -1.99 -11.40 2.38
C ARG A 142 -2.19 -10.81 3.78
N ALA A 143 -3.46 -10.60 4.19
CA ALA A 143 -3.85 -10.10 5.50
C ALA A 143 -4.94 -10.97 6.13
N ASP A 144 -4.95 -11.04 7.45
CA ASP A 144 -6.01 -11.66 8.25
C ASP A 144 -7.03 -10.62 8.70
N LEU A 145 -6.56 -9.39 8.96
CA LEU A 145 -7.34 -8.20 9.26
C LEU A 145 -6.81 -7.02 8.44
N VAL A 146 -7.72 -6.17 7.97
CA VAL A 146 -7.33 -4.91 7.33
C VAL A 146 -8.06 -3.72 7.98
N ILE A 147 -7.36 -2.59 8.11
CA ILE A 147 -7.97 -1.30 8.40
C ILE A 147 -7.89 -0.50 7.11
N ALA A 148 -9.02 -0.42 6.40
CA ALA A 148 -9.12 0.19 5.08
C ALA A 148 -9.87 1.52 5.14
N ILE A 149 -9.57 2.44 4.22
CA ILE A 149 -10.22 3.74 4.10
C ILE A 149 -10.90 3.86 2.74
N GLY A 150 -12.13 4.35 2.75
CA GLY A 150 -12.93 4.63 1.56
C GLY A 150 -13.95 3.55 1.23
N GLN A 151 -14.25 3.41 -0.07
CA GLN A 151 -15.29 2.49 -0.54
C GLN A 151 -14.79 1.05 -0.55
N ILE A 152 -15.70 0.13 -0.24
CA ILE A 152 -15.47 -1.31 -0.35
C ILE A 152 -15.61 -1.69 -1.83
N PRO A 153 -14.58 -2.32 -2.46
CA PRO A 153 -14.70 -2.76 -3.84
C PRO A 153 -15.67 -3.94 -3.98
N ASP A 154 -16.55 -3.91 -4.97
CA ASP A 154 -17.58 -4.95 -5.20
C ASP A 154 -16.99 -6.37 -5.38
N SER A 155 -15.77 -6.46 -5.88
CA SER A 155 -15.09 -7.75 -6.11
C SER A 155 -14.44 -8.36 -4.86
N VAL A 156 -14.54 -7.72 -3.69
CA VAL A 156 -13.94 -8.18 -2.43
C VAL A 156 -15.01 -8.80 -1.54
N GLN A 157 -14.90 -10.09 -1.30
CA GLN A 157 -15.75 -10.79 -0.34
C GLN A 157 -15.15 -10.68 1.06
N ALA A 158 -15.68 -9.77 1.87
CA ALA A 158 -15.21 -9.52 3.23
C ALA A 158 -16.39 -9.32 4.19
N LYS A 159 -16.17 -9.67 5.45
CA LYS A 159 -16.95 -9.12 6.57
C LYS A 159 -16.33 -7.77 6.93
N THR A 160 -17.19 -6.80 7.20
CA THR A 160 -16.75 -5.43 7.48
C THR A 160 -17.46 -4.88 8.71
N LEU A 161 -16.73 -4.05 9.45
CA LEU A 161 -17.26 -3.24 10.54
C LEU A 161 -16.79 -1.81 10.32
N MET A 162 -17.71 -0.85 10.33
CA MET A 162 -17.36 0.56 10.27
C MET A 162 -16.74 0.99 11.61
N LEU A 163 -15.49 1.46 11.58
CA LEU A 163 -14.80 1.97 12.76
C LEU A 163 -15.01 3.48 12.96
N GLY A 164 -15.21 4.22 11.87
CA GLY A 164 -15.38 5.65 11.94
C GLY A 164 -15.30 6.33 10.57
N LYS A 165 -15.04 7.63 10.59
CA LYS A 165 -14.88 8.46 9.41
C LYS A 165 -13.57 9.23 9.46
N LEU A 166 -12.99 9.49 8.31
CA LEU A 166 -11.80 10.28 8.15
C LEU A 166 -12.07 11.45 7.20
N ASN A 167 -11.90 12.66 7.69
CA ASN A 167 -12.01 13.86 6.87
C ASN A 167 -10.65 14.17 6.23
N PHE A 168 -10.68 14.88 5.10
CA PHE A 168 -9.49 15.33 4.40
C PHE A 168 -9.57 16.83 4.16
N VAL A 169 -8.51 17.53 4.46
CA VAL A 169 -8.38 18.96 4.21
C VAL A 169 -7.35 19.23 3.13
N LEU A 170 -7.54 20.29 2.34
CA LEU A 170 -6.52 20.73 1.39
C LEU A 170 -5.38 21.39 2.15
N CYS A 171 -4.16 20.91 1.94
CA CYS A 171 -2.95 21.39 2.58
C CYS A 171 -1.92 21.88 1.57
N VAL A 172 -1.24 22.95 1.93
CA VAL A 172 -0.14 23.53 1.16
C VAL A 172 0.93 24.11 2.11
N SER A 173 2.11 24.39 1.58
CA SER A 173 3.10 25.23 2.28
C SER A 173 2.58 26.65 2.45
N PRO A 174 2.96 27.38 3.50
CA PRO A 174 2.68 28.82 3.63
C PRO A 174 3.18 29.67 2.47
N SER A 175 4.22 29.23 1.77
CA SER A 175 4.77 29.90 0.58
C SER A 175 3.97 29.62 -0.71
N HIS A 176 3.01 28.68 -0.69
CA HIS A 176 2.23 28.33 -1.86
C HIS A 176 1.20 29.41 -2.21
N PRO A 177 0.93 29.70 -3.51
CA PRO A 177 -0.03 30.74 -3.90
C PRO A 177 -1.42 30.59 -3.30
N PHE A 178 -1.87 29.35 -3.01
CA PHE A 178 -3.17 29.11 -2.39
C PHE A 178 -3.23 29.57 -0.92
N ALA A 179 -2.11 29.58 -0.21
CA ALA A 179 -2.06 30.02 1.20
C ALA A 179 -2.37 31.51 1.37
N ALA A 180 -2.03 32.34 0.39
CA ALA A 180 -2.28 33.78 0.43
C ALA A 180 -3.73 34.16 0.03
N GLN A 181 -4.55 33.21 -0.39
CA GLN A 181 -5.91 33.49 -0.88
C GLN A 181 -6.90 33.59 0.27
N ARG A 182 -7.77 34.61 0.21
CA ARG A 182 -8.89 34.77 1.14
C ARG A 182 -10.14 33.98 0.74
N LYS A 183 -10.22 33.58 -0.53
CA LYS A 183 -11.36 32.82 -1.08
C LYS A 183 -11.03 31.35 -1.19
N ALA A 184 -12.06 30.51 -1.15
CA ALA A 184 -11.94 29.09 -1.38
C ALA A 184 -11.32 28.80 -2.76
N VAL A 185 -10.39 27.85 -2.81
CA VAL A 185 -9.71 27.44 -4.05
C VAL A 185 -10.70 26.72 -4.94
N CYS A 186 -10.89 27.23 -6.15
CA CYS A 186 -11.82 26.67 -7.11
C CYS A 186 -11.20 25.50 -7.90
N LYS A 187 -12.07 24.71 -8.56
CA LYS A 187 -11.65 23.57 -9.39
C LYS A 187 -10.63 23.96 -10.47
N LYS A 188 -10.81 25.12 -11.13
CA LYS A 188 -9.92 25.61 -12.20
C LYS A 188 -8.52 25.88 -11.68
N GLN A 189 -8.38 26.48 -10.51
CA GLN A 189 -7.09 26.74 -9.87
C GLN A 189 -6.36 25.42 -9.56
N ARG A 190 -7.07 24.45 -8.99
CA ARG A 190 -6.53 23.13 -8.70
C ARG A 190 -6.06 22.38 -9.95
N LEU A 191 -6.80 22.48 -11.07
CA LEU A 191 -6.41 21.87 -12.35
C LEU A 191 -5.11 22.43 -12.92
N ASN A 192 -4.83 23.72 -12.67
CA ASN A 192 -3.62 24.37 -13.14
C ASN A 192 -2.39 24.16 -12.22
N ASP A 193 -2.60 23.46 -11.12
CA ASP A 193 -1.56 23.19 -10.14
C ASP A 193 -1.27 21.69 -10.02
N ILE A 194 -0.10 21.36 -9.43
CA ILE A 194 0.31 19.96 -9.22
C ILE A 194 -0.37 19.43 -7.97
N VAL A 195 -1.05 18.29 -8.07
CA VAL A 195 -1.50 17.55 -6.90
C VAL A 195 -0.48 16.46 -6.56
N VAL A 196 -0.05 16.42 -5.28
CA VAL A 196 0.83 15.36 -4.78
C VAL A 196 -0.04 14.22 -4.26
N VAL A 197 0.10 13.03 -4.84
CA VAL A 197 -0.73 11.85 -4.53
C VAL A 197 0.11 10.66 -4.12
N ILE A 198 -0.48 9.76 -3.32
CA ILE A 198 0.12 8.47 -3.02
C ILE A 198 -0.35 7.45 -4.07
N ALA A 199 0.60 6.68 -4.60
CA ALA A 199 0.30 5.60 -5.53
C ALA A 199 -0.60 4.56 -4.87
N ASP A 200 -1.64 4.12 -5.58
CA ASP A 200 -2.43 2.97 -5.17
C ASP A 200 -1.57 1.70 -5.27
N SER A 201 -1.43 0.99 -4.16
CA SER A 201 -0.58 -0.19 -4.07
C SER A 201 -1.27 -1.50 -4.46
N SER A 202 -2.51 -1.46 -4.96
CA SER A 202 -3.21 -2.66 -5.43
C SER A 202 -2.51 -3.28 -6.65
N HIS A 203 -2.54 -4.59 -6.74
CA HIS A 203 -2.01 -5.35 -7.88
C HIS A 203 -3.12 -5.81 -8.82
N GLU A 204 -4.22 -6.33 -8.29
CA GLU A 204 -5.31 -6.89 -9.07
C GLU A 204 -6.56 -6.01 -9.11
N LEU A 205 -6.78 -5.16 -8.11
CA LEU A 205 -7.91 -4.26 -8.10
C LEU A 205 -7.64 -3.03 -8.97
N PRO A 206 -8.67 -2.43 -9.57
CA PRO A 206 -8.54 -1.17 -10.30
C PRO A 206 -7.89 -0.09 -9.43
N LYS A 207 -6.91 0.61 -9.99
CA LYS A 207 -6.22 1.69 -9.29
C LYS A 207 -7.19 2.83 -8.93
N ARG A 208 -7.14 3.29 -7.70
CA ARG A 208 -7.86 4.49 -7.25
C ARG A 208 -6.93 5.69 -7.19
N ASN A 209 -7.49 6.84 -7.44
CA ASN A 209 -6.84 8.13 -7.21
C ASN A 209 -7.59 8.88 -6.12
N HIS A 210 -6.86 9.40 -5.14
CA HIS A 210 -7.45 10.16 -4.05
C HIS A 210 -7.15 11.65 -4.17
N GLY A 211 -8.20 12.47 -4.21
CA GLY A 211 -8.07 13.94 -4.20
C GLY A 211 -7.64 14.56 -5.52
N THR A 212 -7.62 13.80 -6.64
CA THR A 212 -7.28 14.27 -7.97
C THR A 212 -8.51 14.71 -8.76
N LEU A 213 -8.29 15.57 -9.75
CA LEU A 213 -9.26 15.92 -10.77
C LEU A 213 -8.86 15.26 -12.10
N PRO A 214 -9.82 14.95 -12.98
CA PRO A 214 -9.48 14.47 -14.33
C PRO A 214 -8.54 15.45 -15.04
N LEU A 215 -7.50 14.91 -15.70
CA LEU A 215 -6.48 15.67 -16.43
C LEU A 215 -5.58 16.58 -15.59
N GLN A 216 -5.66 16.53 -14.27
CA GLN A 216 -4.77 17.28 -13.39
C GLN A 216 -3.35 16.71 -13.41
N ARG A 217 -2.35 17.59 -13.42
CA ARG A 217 -0.94 17.19 -13.26
C ARG A 217 -0.73 16.56 -11.89
N GLN A 218 -0.15 15.37 -11.86
CA GLN A 218 0.07 14.60 -10.63
C GLN A 218 1.57 14.40 -10.40
N LEU A 219 1.99 14.55 -9.15
CA LEU A 219 3.27 14.05 -8.65
C LEU A 219 2.96 12.88 -7.75
N VAL A 220 3.36 11.69 -8.19
CA VAL A 220 3.02 10.43 -7.52
C VAL A 220 4.18 10.01 -6.63
N VAL A 221 3.88 9.73 -5.36
CA VAL A 221 4.84 9.25 -4.35
C VAL A 221 4.36 7.94 -3.71
N CYS A 222 5.25 7.25 -3.00
CA CYS A 222 4.93 5.95 -2.43
C CYS A 222 4.33 6.01 -1.00
N ASP A 223 4.53 7.12 -0.26
CA ASP A 223 4.17 7.23 1.16
C ASP A 223 3.80 8.66 1.58
N VAL A 224 3.32 8.79 2.83
CA VAL A 224 2.91 10.06 3.43
C VAL A 224 4.13 10.95 3.70
N GLU A 225 5.27 10.39 4.10
CA GLU A 225 6.49 11.13 4.43
C GLU A 225 7.03 11.85 3.21
N SER A 226 7.16 11.17 2.08
CA SER A 226 7.55 11.75 0.79
C SER A 226 6.57 12.85 0.36
N LYS A 227 5.27 12.61 0.56
CA LYS A 227 4.22 13.59 0.25
C LYS A 227 4.39 14.86 1.10
N LEU A 228 4.61 14.73 2.41
CA LEU A 228 4.84 15.85 3.32
C LEU A 228 6.13 16.60 2.98
N ALA A 229 7.22 15.90 2.68
CA ALA A 229 8.49 16.51 2.31
C ALA A 229 8.37 17.45 1.09
N LEU A 230 7.59 17.03 0.08
CA LEU A 230 7.33 17.84 -1.11
C LEU A 230 6.45 19.06 -0.81
N LEU A 231 5.35 18.84 -0.06
CA LEU A 231 4.45 19.92 0.32
C LEU A 231 5.14 21.01 1.13
N LYS A 232 5.98 20.65 2.12
CA LYS A 232 6.77 21.60 2.93
C LYS A 232 7.71 22.47 2.09
N ARG A 233 8.14 21.97 0.92
CA ARG A 233 8.94 22.73 -0.06
C ARG A 233 8.12 23.57 -1.03
N GLY A 234 6.80 23.67 -0.82
CA GLY A 234 5.90 24.42 -1.69
C GLY A 234 5.58 23.75 -3.01
N ILE A 235 5.85 22.43 -3.15
CA ILE A 235 5.59 21.70 -4.37
C ILE A 235 4.14 21.22 -4.35
N GLY A 236 3.26 21.95 -5.06
CA GLY A 236 1.86 21.61 -5.26
C GLY A 236 1.02 21.61 -3.99
N HIS A 237 -0.12 20.92 -4.08
CA HIS A 237 -1.09 20.79 -3.00
C HIS A 237 -1.49 19.33 -2.79
N ALA A 238 -2.09 19.01 -1.64
CA ALA A 238 -2.62 17.69 -1.37
C ALA A 238 -3.80 17.71 -0.41
N PHE A 239 -4.62 16.65 -0.47
CA PHE A 239 -5.59 16.34 0.57
C PHE A 239 -4.96 15.37 1.56
N LEU A 240 -5.03 15.72 2.85
CA LEU A 240 -4.51 14.93 3.96
C LEU A 240 -5.46 14.98 5.15
N PRO A 241 -5.54 13.88 5.94
CA PRO A 241 -6.22 13.91 7.22
C PRO A 241 -5.50 14.83 8.20
N PRO A 242 -6.20 15.74 8.91
CA PRO A 242 -5.58 16.62 9.92
C PRO A 242 -4.80 15.85 10.99
N ALA A 243 -5.29 14.68 11.40
CA ALA A 243 -4.62 13.84 12.39
C ALA A 243 -3.22 13.35 11.97
N LEU A 244 -2.94 13.26 10.66
CA LEU A 244 -1.61 12.89 10.16
C LEU A 244 -0.63 14.06 10.06
N ILE A 245 -1.12 15.29 10.11
CA ILE A 245 -0.33 16.49 9.89
C ILE A 245 -0.44 17.49 11.05
N GLU A 246 -0.86 17.01 12.21
CA GLU A 246 -1.04 17.87 13.39
C GLU A 246 0.23 18.63 13.77
N LYS A 247 1.40 17.99 13.67
CA LYS A 247 2.71 18.60 13.94
C LYS A 247 3.03 19.69 12.94
N GLU A 248 2.82 19.43 11.66
CA GLU A 248 3.08 20.39 10.57
C GLU A 248 2.14 21.60 10.62
N LEU A 249 0.89 21.36 11.02
CA LEU A 249 -0.06 22.46 11.24
C LEU A 249 0.30 23.30 12.46
N ALA A 250 0.70 22.65 13.56
CA ALA A 250 1.09 23.33 14.79
C ALA A 250 2.40 24.14 14.63
N SER A 251 3.36 23.63 13.85
CA SER A 251 4.62 24.31 13.53
C SER A 251 4.48 25.40 12.45
N GLY A 252 3.35 25.42 11.73
CA GLY A 252 3.15 26.30 10.59
C GLY A 252 3.93 25.91 9.33
N GLU A 253 4.51 24.71 9.26
CA GLU A 253 5.15 24.18 8.04
C GLU A 253 4.14 23.90 6.93
N LEU A 254 2.90 23.55 7.29
CA LEU A 254 1.76 23.43 6.41
C LEU A 254 0.60 24.26 6.92
N VAL A 255 -0.25 24.69 5.99
CA VAL A 255 -1.50 25.39 6.27
C VAL A 255 -2.65 24.72 5.52
N THR A 256 -3.84 24.77 6.12
CA THR A 256 -5.06 24.32 5.46
C THR A 256 -5.65 25.45 4.63
N VAL A 257 -6.24 25.11 3.50
CA VAL A 257 -6.84 26.06 2.58
C VAL A 257 -8.29 25.65 2.29
N PRO A 258 -9.28 26.57 2.37
CA PRO A 258 -10.66 26.28 2.02
C PRO A 258 -10.78 25.97 0.53
N VAL A 259 -11.66 25.03 0.19
CA VAL A 259 -11.98 24.65 -1.20
C VAL A 259 -13.46 24.74 -1.48
N GLU A 260 -13.85 25.13 -2.70
CA GLU A 260 -15.26 25.24 -3.11
C GLU A 260 -16.01 23.91 -3.05
N MET A 261 -15.31 22.82 -3.41
CA MET A 261 -15.83 21.46 -3.32
C MET A 261 -14.98 20.67 -2.34
N GLN A 262 -15.38 20.66 -1.10
CA GLN A 262 -14.74 19.84 -0.08
C GLN A 262 -14.96 18.36 -0.39
N LYS A 263 -13.93 17.57 -0.25
CA LYS A 263 -14.07 16.13 -0.36
C LYS A 263 -14.89 15.63 0.82
N GLY A 264 -15.86 14.75 0.57
CA GLY A 264 -16.63 14.11 1.64
C GLY A 264 -15.75 13.24 2.52
N ASP A 265 -16.25 12.93 3.72
CA ASP A 265 -15.61 12.01 4.64
C ASP A 265 -15.46 10.63 4.00
N GLU A 266 -14.32 9.99 4.23
CA GLU A 266 -14.08 8.61 3.86
C GLU A 266 -14.32 7.70 5.07
N MET A 267 -14.98 6.56 4.86
CA MET A 267 -15.24 5.60 5.93
C MET A 267 -13.98 4.83 6.27
N ILE A 268 -13.76 4.58 7.57
CA ILE A 268 -12.73 3.67 8.08
C ILE A 268 -13.39 2.33 8.36
N TRP A 269 -12.88 1.27 7.75
CA TRP A 269 -13.40 -0.08 7.85
C TRP A 269 -12.39 -1.00 8.52
N LEU A 270 -12.83 -1.77 9.50
CA LEU A 270 -12.20 -3.03 9.85
C LEU A 270 -12.79 -4.11 8.94
N ALA A 271 -11.93 -4.86 8.23
CA ALA A 271 -12.41 -5.92 7.37
C ALA A 271 -11.57 -7.19 7.49
N TRP A 272 -12.22 -8.34 7.25
CA TRP A 272 -11.61 -9.66 7.33
C TRP A 272 -12.31 -10.66 6.43
N HIS A 273 -11.62 -11.73 6.09
CA HIS A 273 -12.21 -12.79 5.30
C HIS A 273 -13.23 -13.58 6.14
N PRO A 274 -14.41 -14.00 5.60
CA PRO A 274 -15.42 -14.75 6.36
C PRO A 274 -14.90 -16.02 7.03
N ALA A 275 -13.85 -16.64 6.47
CA ALA A 275 -13.20 -17.84 7.00
C ALA A 275 -12.06 -17.55 8.00
N SER A 276 -11.76 -16.28 8.31
CA SER A 276 -10.72 -15.93 9.27
C SER A 276 -11.03 -16.49 10.65
N LYS A 277 -10.04 -17.14 11.25
CA LYS A 277 -10.13 -17.82 12.55
C LYS A 277 -8.75 -17.88 13.20
N GLY A 278 -8.67 -18.32 14.44
CA GLY A 278 -7.46 -18.44 15.22
C GLY A 278 -7.46 -17.51 16.43
N ALA A 279 -6.66 -17.81 17.44
CA ALA A 279 -6.62 -17.05 18.69
C ALA A 279 -6.08 -15.61 18.45
N GLY A 280 -5.07 -15.47 17.59
CA GLY A 280 -4.54 -14.16 17.22
C GLY A 280 -5.59 -13.30 16.53
N PHE A 281 -6.32 -13.86 15.54
CA PHE A 281 -7.41 -13.16 14.88
C PHE A 281 -8.49 -12.74 15.88
N SER A 282 -8.94 -13.65 16.75
CA SER A 282 -10.01 -13.39 17.72
C SER A 282 -9.65 -12.25 18.68
N TRP A 283 -8.42 -12.26 19.21
CA TRP A 283 -7.92 -11.22 20.10
C TRP A 283 -7.92 -9.84 19.44
N TRP A 284 -7.37 -9.75 18.23
CA TRP A 284 -7.29 -8.48 17.51
C TRP A 284 -8.66 -7.99 17.04
N HIS A 285 -9.51 -8.89 16.56
CA HIS A 285 -10.87 -8.55 16.15
C HIS A 285 -11.68 -7.96 17.31
N GLU A 286 -11.66 -8.63 18.48
CA GLU A 286 -12.35 -8.14 19.68
C GLU A 286 -11.80 -6.79 20.13
N ARG A 287 -10.46 -6.64 20.14
CA ARG A 287 -9.78 -5.42 20.56
C ARG A 287 -10.13 -4.23 19.67
N LEU A 288 -10.08 -4.40 18.35
CA LEU A 288 -10.37 -3.33 17.39
C LEU A 288 -11.87 -3.00 17.35
N THR A 289 -12.74 -3.99 17.52
CA THR A 289 -14.19 -3.77 17.59
C THR A 289 -14.56 -2.89 18.79
N ARG A 290 -13.94 -3.09 19.94
CA ARG A 290 -14.19 -2.26 21.14
C ARG A 290 -13.69 -0.81 21.00
N LYS A 291 -12.79 -0.55 20.06
CA LYS A 291 -12.22 0.79 19.80
C LYS A 291 -12.96 1.60 18.75
N SER A 292 -14.08 1.13 18.22
CA SER A 292 -14.86 1.85 17.20
C SER A 292 -15.18 3.29 17.62
N ASP A 293 -15.44 3.54 18.90
CA ASP A 293 -15.71 4.88 19.43
C ASP A 293 -14.48 5.80 19.41
N VAL A 294 -13.28 5.25 19.63
CA VAL A 294 -12.01 6.01 19.56
C VAL A 294 -11.71 6.43 18.14
N PHE A 295 -11.96 5.56 17.17
CA PHE A 295 -11.76 5.86 15.75
C PHE A 295 -12.80 6.84 15.20
N SER A 296 -14.00 6.89 15.79
CA SER A 296 -15.01 7.90 15.45
C SER A 296 -14.58 9.34 15.80
N LEU A 297 -13.63 9.50 16.73
CA LEU A 297 -13.08 10.79 17.12
C LEU A 297 -12.06 11.34 16.11
N MET A 298 -11.47 10.51 15.26
CA MET A 298 -10.54 10.96 14.20
C MET A 298 -11.21 11.79 13.11
N GLY A 299 -12.54 11.70 12.97
CA GLY A 299 -13.34 12.51 12.06
C GLY A 299 -13.91 13.77 12.69
N ARG A 300 -13.72 14.00 13.99
CA ARG A 300 -14.16 15.25 14.60
C ARG A 300 -13.11 16.33 14.32
N GLU A 301 -13.56 17.45 13.77
CA GLU A 301 -12.76 18.66 13.64
C GLU A 301 -12.04 18.94 14.97
N VAL A 302 -10.72 19.10 14.91
CA VAL A 302 -9.99 19.86 15.91
C VAL A 302 -10.33 21.33 15.63
N VAL A 303 -11.59 21.69 15.84
CA VAL A 303 -11.99 23.07 16.05
C VAL A 303 -11.56 23.37 17.50
N ARG A 304 -10.27 23.61 17.69
CA ARG A 304 -9.86 24.42 18.84
C ARG A 304 -10.44 25.80 18.60
N ASP A 305 -11.11 26.34 19.61
CA ASP A 305 -11.56 27.72 19.74
C ASP A 305 -10.46 28.75 19.39
N GLY A 306 -10.21 28.88 18.13
CA GLY A 306 -9.46 29.91 17.46
C GLY A 306 -10.29 30.23 16.24
N GLY A 307 -11.39 30.98 16.48
CA GLY A 307 -12.34 31.35 15.45
C GLY A 307 -11.61 31.77 14.18
N TYR A 308 -11.96 31.14 13.07
CA TYR A 308 -11.60 31.66 11.76
C TYR A 308 -12.16 33.09 11.70
N PRO A 309 -11.33 34.12 11.46
CA PRO A 309 -11.79 35.52 11.49
C PRO A 309 -12.80 35.87 10.37
N TRP A 310 -13.29 34.89 9.63
CA TRP A 310 -14.11 35.05 8.42
C TRP A 310 -15.53 34.50 8.52
N CYS A 311 -15.94 33.89 9.64
CA CYS A 311 -17.33 33.38 9.81
C CYS A 311 -18.28 34.35 10.45
N ASN A 312 -17.95 35.64 10.56
CA ASN A 312 -18.90 36.68 10.93
C ASN A 312 -18.95 37.72 9.80
N ASN A 313 -19.85 37.56 8.89
CA ASN A 313 -20.78 38.48 8.21
C ASN A 313 -21.33 37.82 6.95
#